data_679d89f9e1d0fd99a1440977efda8986
#
_entry.id   679d89f9e1d0fd99a1440977efda8986
#
_cell.length_a   1.000
_cell.length_b   1.000
_cell.length_c   1.000
_cell.angle_alpha   90.00
_cell.angle_beta   90.00
_cell.angle_gamma   90.00
#
_symmetry.space_group_name_H-M   'P 1'
#
loop_
_entity.id
_entity.type
_entity.pdbx_description
1 polymer ?
#
loop_
_entity_poly.entity_id
_entity_poly.type
_entity_poly.pdbx_seq_one_letter_code
_entity_poly.pdbx_strand_id
1 'polypeptide(L)'
;MTEEKSNETVKENAEHISVKGVSKDVFDRVKQLARETGKTMGEITNDAYRTVLGTFEATKSVSREFVDGARGVGRIETVSGFKTLSVTGSDLKEMGKKVIFRNIGTLVLDDIDDKTFNEVVERIIQVHTLKVSNEVRKSSVIVKCHYVDEIDLA
;
A
#
# COMPACT_ATOMS: atom_id res chain seq x y z
N MET A 1 23.73 -22.14 -41.61
CA MET A 1 24.74 -21.13 -41.21
C MET A 1 24.10 -19.79 -40.76
N THR A 2 22.85 -19.76 -40.47
CA THR A 2 22.12 -18.53 -40.06
C THR A 2 21.56 -18.58 -38.62
N GLU A 3 21.82 -19.64 -37.87
CA GLU A 3 21.31 -19.80 -36.51
C GLU A 3 22.26 -19.39 -35.37
N GLU A 4 23.51 -19.14 -35.66
CA GLU A 4 24.51 -18.75 -34.65
C GLU A 4 24.56 -17.25 -34.36
N LYS A 5 23.95 -16.38 -35.18
CA LYS A 5 24.00 -14.92 -34.98
C LYS A 5 22.92 -14.35 -34.08
N SER A 6 21.89 -15.12 -33.78
CA SER A 6 20.79 -14.64 -32.89
C SER A 6 21.03 -14.91 -31.40
N ASN A 7 21.98 -15.77 -31.06
CA ASN A 7 22.30 -16.09 -29.67
C ASN A 7 23.38 -15.19 -29.04
N GLU A 8 24.19 -14.51 -29.85
CA GLU A 8 25.20 -13.59 -29.31
C GLU A 8 24.66 -12.23 -28.92
N THR A 9 23.60 -11.75 -29.56
CA THR A 9 23.00 -10.44 -29.26
C THR A 9 22.19 -10.40 -27.96
N VAL A 10 21.78 -11.54 -27.43
CA VAL A 10 21.04 -11.60 -26.15
C VAL A 10 21.99 -11.65 -24.95
N LYS A 11 23.23 -12.06 -25.12
CA LYS A 11 24.22 -12.11 -24.05
C LYS A 11 24.94 -10.78 -23.79
N GLU A 12 24.94 -9.88 -24.77
CA GLU A 12 25.68 -8.62 -24.70
C GLU A 12 25.03 -7.53 -23.88
N ASN A 13 23.75 -7.70 -23.51
CA ASN A 13 22.98 -6.72 -22.74
C ASN A 13 22.70 -7.12 -21.26
N ALA A 14 23.32 -8.19 -20.77
CA ALA A 14 23.22 -8.56 -19.36
C ALA A 14 24.27 -7.82 -18.54
N GLU A 15 23.96 -6.62 -18.09
CA GLU A 15 24.78 -5.93 -17.09
C GLU A 15 24.73 -6.67 -15.76
N HIS A 16 25.89 -6.87 -15.14
CA HIS A 16 25.97 -7.42 -13.79
C HIS A 16 25.55 -6.37 -12.77
N ILE A 17 24.36 -6.54 -12.19
CA ILE A 17 23.84 -5.67 -11.12
C ILE A 17 24.15 -6.32 -9.77
N SER A 18 24.77 -5.58 -8.87
CA SER A 18 24.97 -5.98 -7.50
C SER A 18 23.98 -5.25 -6.59
N VAL A 19 23.14 -5.99 -5.89
CA VAL A 19 22.17 -5.43 -4.92
C VAL A 19 22.70 -5.66 -3.52
N LYS A 20 22.89 -4.57 -2.77
CA LYS A 20 23.27 -4.61 -1.36
C LYS A 20 22.03 -4.44 -0.47
N GLY A 21 22.10 -4.99 0.73
CA GLY A 21 21.03 -4.81 1.74
C GLY A 21 19.91 -5.84 1.68
N VAL A 22 20.04 -6.89 0.90
CA VAL A 22 19.11 -8.02 0.90
C VAL A 22 19.37 -8.87 2.15
N SER A 23 18.33 -9.09 2.95
CA SER A 23 18.44 -9.95 4.13
C SER A 23 18.69 -11.41 3.75
N LYS A 24 19.41 -12.13 4.60
CA LYS A 24 19.76 -13.52 4.34
C LYS A 24 18.55 -14.44 4.17
N ASP A 25 17.52 -14.25 4.96
CA ASP A 25 16.27 -15.01 4.89
C ASP A 25 15.54 -14.83 3.57
N VAL A 26 15.48 -13.61 3.04
CA VAL A 26 14.91 -13.32 1.71
C VAL A 26 15.76 -13.96 0.61
N PHE A 27 17.07 -13.83 0.71
CA PHE A 27 17.97 -14.46 -0.24
C PHE A 27 17.83 -16.00 -0.28
N ASP A 28 17.76 -16.63 0.89
CA ASP A 28 17.60 -18.09 1.00
C ASP A 28 16.26 -18.56 0.42
N ARG A 29 15.18 -17.79 0.62
CA ARG A 29 13.86 -18.09 0.04
C ARG A 29 13.87 -17.96 -1.49
N VAL A 30 14.51 -16.94 -2.03
CA VAL A 30 14.64 -16.76 -3.50
C VAL A 30 15.47 -17.89 -4.08
N LYS A 31 16.55 -18.32 -3.41
CA LYS A 31 17.36 -19.46 -3.80
C LYS A 31 16.57 -20.77 -3.81
N GLN A 32 15.72 -20.98 -2.80
CA GLN A 32 14.82 -22.12 -2.75
C GLN A 32 13.82 -22.10 -3.89
N LEU A 33 13.19 -20.97 -4.15
CA LEU A 33 12.25 -20.78 -5.25
C LEU A 33 12.90 -21.06 -6.62
N ALA A 34 14.13 -20.62 -6.81
CA ALA A 34 14.91 -20.91 -8.02
C ALA A 34 15.10 -22.42 -8.22
N ARG A 35 15.43 -23.16 -7.17
CA ARG A 35 15.56 -24.62 -7.21
C ARG A 35 14.24 -25.31 -7.53
N GLU A 36 13.15 -24.89 -6.89
CA GLU A 36 11.82 -25.47 -7.07
C GLU A 36 11.25 -25.23 -8.48
N THR A 37 11.58 -24.11 -9.09
CA THR A 37 11.10 -23.72 -10.42
C THR A 37 12.06 -24.08 -11.57
N GLY A 38 13.26 -24.59 -11.24
CA GLY A 38 14.29 -24.88 -12.24
C GLY A 38 14.88 -23.65 -12.91
N LYS A 39 14.71 -22.46 -12.32
CA LYS A 39 15.22 -21.18 -12.80
C LYS A 39 16.53 -20.81 -12.09
N THR A 40 17.30 -19.94 -12.70
CA THR A 40 18.47 -19.33 -12.05
C THR A 40 18.03 -18.20 -11.12
N MET A 41 18.92 -17.82 -10.18
CA MET A 41 18.69 -16.65 -9.32
C MET A 41 18.47 -15.36 -10.13
N GLY A 42 19.21 -15.20 -11.22
CA GLY A 42 19.06 -14.06 -12.12
C GLY A 42 17.70 -14.00 -12.79
N GLU A 43 17.19 -15.13 -13.26
CA GLU A 43 15.85 -15.22 -13.87
C GLU A 43 14.75 -14.91 -12.87
N ILE A 44 14.81 -15.46 -11.66
CA ILE A 44 13.84 -15.15 -10.60
C ILE A 44 13.89 -13.66 -10.22
N THR A 45 15.07 -13.09 -10.11
CA THR A 45 15.27 -11.67 -9.80
C THR A 45 14.70 -10.77 -10.90
N ASN A 46 14.97 -11.11 -12.16
CA ASN A 46 14.41 -10.38 -13.31
C ASN A 46 12.87 -10.48 -13.35
N ASP A 47 12.32 -11.65 -13.10
CA ASP A 47 10.86 -11.86 -13.05
C ASP A 47 10.23 -11.04 -11.91
N ALA A 48 10.87 -11.01 -10.74
CA ALA A 48 10.42 -10.20 -9.60
C ALA A 48 10.43 -8.69 -9.95
N TYR A 49 11.49 -8.21 -10.54
CA TYR A 49 11.58 -6.81 -10.96
C TYR A 49 10.54 -6.45 -12.02
N ARG A 50 10.33 -7.31 -13.02
CA ARG A 50 9.30 -7.12 -14.05
C ARG A 50 7.89 -7.09 -13.43
N THR A 51 7.63 -7.96 -12.46
CA THR A 51 6.35 -8.00 -11.73
C THR A 51 6.12 -6.71 -10.96
N VAL A 52 7.13 -6.22 -10.23
CA VAL A 52 7.05 -4.96 -9.50
C VAL A 52 6.86 -3.78 -10.44
N LEU A 53 7.62 -3.72 -11.54
CA LEU A 53 7.48 -2.66 -12.54
C LEU A 53 6.11 -2.71 -13.24
N GLY A 54 5.65 -3.90 -13.62
CA GLY A 54 4.33 -4.08 -14.22
C GLY A 54 3.19 -3.65 -13.29
N THR A 55 3.29 -3.99 -12.01
CA THR A 55 2.34 -3.53 -10.98
C THR A 55 2.40 -2.01 -10.82
N PHE A 56 3.61 -1.45 -10.79
CA PHE A 56 3.82 -0.01 -10.66
C PHE A 56 3.30 0.75 -11.89
N GLU A 57 3.55 0.26 -13.09
CA GLU A 57 3.07 0.85 -14.33
C GLU A 57 1.55 0.74 -14.47
N ALA A 58 0.95 -0.39 -14.08
CA ALA A 58 -0.49 -0.57 -14.03
C ALA A 58 -1.12 0.40 -13.02
N THR A 59 -0.52 0.54 -11.83
CA THR A 59 -0.94 1.52 -10.82
C THR A 59 -0.74 2.95 -11.32
N LYS A 60 0.33 3.21 -12.07
CA LYS A 60 0.63 4.52 -12.65
C LYS A 60 -0.32 4.89 -13.80
N SER A 61 -0.77 3.93 -14.61
CA SER A 61 -1.77 4.17 -15.65
C SER A 61 -3.17 4.38 -15.08
N VAL A 62 -3.54 3.66 -14.02
CA VAL A 62 -4.75 3.91 -13.23
C VAL A 62 -4.64 5.22 -12.46
N SER A 63 -3.44 5.60 -12.02
CA SER A 63 -3.23 6.83 -11.26
C SER A 63 -3.00 8.08 -12.11
N ARG A 64 -2.98 8.00 -13.46
CA ARG A 64 -3.00 9.23 -14.26
C ARG A 64 -4.35 9.95 -14.18
N GLU A 65 -5.45 9.22 -14.23
CA GLU A 65 -6.78 9.79 -13.94
C GLU A 65 -6.90 10.13 -12.44
N PHE A 66 -6.23 9.37 -11.59
CA PHE A 66 -6.19 9.59 -10.14
C PHE A 66 -5.20 10.69 -9.74
N VAL A 67 -4.06 10.86 -10.42
CA VAL A 67 -3.07 11.92 -10.17
C VAL A 67 -3.53 13.26 -10.75
N ASP A 68 -4.25 13.27 -11.84
CA ASP A 68 -4.88 14.50 -12.35
C ASP A 68 -6.06 14.92 -11.47
N GLY A 69 -6.79 13.98 -10.86
CA GLY A 69 -7.72 14.24 -9.76
C GLY A 69 -7.04 14.56 -8.43
N ALA A 70 -5.87 14.00 -8.15
CA ALA A 70 -5.13 14.15 -6.89
C ALA A 70 -4.13 15.31 -6.86
N ARG A 71 -3.85 15.96 -7.98
CA ARG A 71 -3.19 17.27 -7.97
C ARG A 71 -4.06 18.37 -7.37
N GLY A 72 -5.38 18.10 -7.23
CA GLY A 72 -6.32 18.98 -6.54
C GLY A 72 -6.73 18.52 -5.15
N VAL A 73 -6.57 17.24 -4.80
CA VAL A 73 -7.01 16.67 -3.53
C VAL A 73 -5.86 15.87 -2.90
N GLY A 74 -4.99 16.60 -2.30
CA GLY A 74 -4.19 16.26 -1.17
C GLY A 74 -3.50 14.89 -1.09
N ARG A 75 -2.27 14.98 -0.68
CA ARG A 75 -1.42 13.92 -0.17
C ARG A 75 -2.15 13.11 0.89
N ILE A 76 -1.88 11.81 0.95
CA ILE A 76 -2.30 10.96 2.07
C ILE A 76 -1.41 11.31 3.27
N GLU A 77 -2.03 11.67 4.37
CA GLU A 77 -1.37 11.93 5.65
C GLU A 77 -1.51 10.70 6.55
N THR A 78 -0.45 10.32 7.22
CA THR A 78 -0.49 9.24 8.22
C THR A 78 -0.43 9.81 9.62
N VAL A 79 -1.47 9.55 10.41
CA VAL A 79 -1.57 9.92 11.82
C VAL A 79 -1.36 8.68 12.66
N SER A 80 -0.33 8.66 13.51
CA SER A 80 0.04 7.46 14.25
C SER A 80 0.66 7.71 15.62
N GLY A 81 0.69 6.66 16.46
CA GLY A 81 1.42 6.67 17.72
C GLY A 81 0.69 7.31 18.90
N PHE A 82 -0.62 7.47 18.84
CA PHE A 82 -1.41 8.03 19.94
C PHE A 82 -2.00 6.93 20.82
N LYS A 83 -2.02 7.16 22.12
CA LYS A 83 -2.82 6.30 23.04
C LYS A 83 -4.30 6.52 22.84
N THR A 84 -4.69 7.78 22.76
CA THR A 84 -6.07 8.19 22.50
C THR A 84 -6.06 9.40 21.58
N LEU A 85 -6.86 9.35 20.54
CA LEU A 85 -7.04 10.44 19.59
C LEU A 85 -8.52 10.61 19.30
N SER A 86 -9.02 11.83 19.45
CA SER A 86 -10.38 12.20 19.06
C SER A 86 -10.32 13.23 17.94
N VAL A 87 -11.06 12.97 16.88
CA VAL A 87 -11.10 13.81 15.67
C VAL A 87 -12.55 13.95 15.23
N THR A 88 -12.94 15.16 14.88
CA THR A 88 -14.28 15.43 14.34
C THR A 88 -14.30 15.44 12.82
N GLY A 89 -15.49 15.36 12.23
CA GLY A 89 -15.65 15.53 10.79
C GLY A 89 -15.16 16.88 10.28
N SER A 90 -15.30 17.93 11.09
CA SER A 90 -14.78 19.27 10.77
C SER A 90 -13.26 19.31 10.75
N ASP A 91 -12.60 18.68 11.71
CA ASP A 91 -11.13 18.58 11.75
C ASP A 91 -10.60 17.89 10.50
N LEU A 92 -11.25 16.79 10.09
CA LEU A 92 -10.88 16.05 8.88
C LEU A 92 -11.06 16.87 7.61
N LYS A 93 -12.14 17.63 7.50
CA LYS A 93 -12.38 18.53 6.35
C LYS A 93 -11.35 19.66 6.30
N GLU A 94 -10.98 20.21 7.45
CA GLU A 94 -9.98 21.27 7.56
C GLU A 94 -8.57 20.79 7.15
N MET A 95 -8.23 19.55 7.45
CA MET A 95 -6.97 18.94 7.00
C MET A 95 -6.82 18.92 5.48
N GLY A 96 -7.92 18.84 4.74
CA GLY A 96 -7.95 18.87 3.27
C GLY A 96 -7.19 17.74 2.59
N LYS A 97 -6.93 16.65 3.30
CA LYS A 97 -6.14 15.50 2.87
C LYS A 97 -6.84 14.21 3.24
N LYS A 98 -6.51 13.14 2.51
CA LYS A 98 -6.88 11.80 2.95
C LYS A 98 -5.97 11.36 4.10
N VAL A 99 -6.53 10.67 5.07
CA VAL A 99 -5.85 10.30 6.32
C VAL A 99 -5.84 8.79 6.49
N ILE A 100 -4.67 8.27 6.84
CA ILE A 100 -4.49 6.91 7.36
C ILE A 100 -4.24 7.02 8.86
N PHE A 101 -5.09 6.40 9.67
CA PHE A 101 -4.88 6.25 11.11
C PHE A 101 -4.18 4.93 11.38
N ARG A 102 -3.07 4.98 12.08
CA ARG A 102 -2.26 3.79 12.34
C ARG A 102 -1.69 3.77 13.76
N ASN A 103 -1.67 2.58 14.37
CA ASN A 103 -1.06 2.35 15.67
C ASN A 103 -1.60 3.32 16.74
N ILE A 104 -2.90 3.28 16.96
CA ILE A 104 -3.61 4.12 17.93
C ILE A 104 -4.36 3.21 18.92
N GLY A 105 -4.25 3.50 20.20
CA GLY A 105 -4.95 2.73 21.23
C GLY A 105 -6.46 2.92 21.11
N THR A 106 -6.96 4.14 21.30
CA THR A 106 -8.38 4.50 21.13
C THR A 106 -8.51 5.62 20.12
N LEU A 107 -9.18 5.37 19.02
CA LEU A 107 -9.50 6.37 18.01
C LEU A 107 -11.00 6.69 18.10
N VAL A 108 -11.32 7.94 18.27
CA VAL A 108 -12.70 8.45 18.29
C VAL A 108 -12.91 9.36 17.08
N LEU A 109 -13.79 8.95 16.20
CA LEU A 109 -14.25 9.74 15.06
C LEU A 109 -15.68 10.21 15.35
N ASP A 110 -15.77 11.43 15.87
CA ASP A 110 -17.04 12.01 16.32
C ASP A 110 -17.58 13.02 15.29
N ASP A 111 -18.89 13.21 15.29
CA ASP A 111 -19.55 14.17 14.40
C ASP A 111 -19.08 14.06 12.93
N ILE A 112 -19.07 12.83 12.42
CA ILE A 112 -18.68 12.52 11.05
C ILE A 112 -19.80 11.79 10.32
N ASP A 113 -20.17 12.27 9.15
CA ASP A 113 -21.12 11.60 8.26
C ASP A 113 -20.44 10.55 7.35
N ASP A 114 -21.23 9.64 6.79
CA ASP A 114 -20.74 8.57 5.92
C ASP A 114 -19.98 9.09 4.70
N LYS A 115 -20.42 10.20 4.14
CA LYS A 115 -19.76 10.83 2.98
C LYS A 115 -18.37 11.33 3.34
N THR A 116 -18.24 12.13 4.39
CA THR A 116 -16.97 12.65 4.88
C THR A 116 -16.01 11.53 5.26
N PHE A 117 -16.52 10.51 5.97
CA PHE A 117 -15.74 9.33 6.32
C PHE A 117 -15.15 8.64 5.08
N ASN A 118 -15.96 8.41 4.06
CA ASN A 118 -15.51 7.74 2.84
C ASN A 118 -14.55 8.59 2.00
N GLU A 119 -14.70 9.90 2.00
CA GLU A 119 -13.86 10.83 1.24
C GLU A 119 -12.49 11.07 1.90
N VAL A 120 -12.45 11.17 3.22
CA VAL A 120 -11.26 11.62 3.95
C VAL A 120 -10.50 10.47 4.61
N VAL A 121 -11.19 9.50 5.19
CA VAL A 121 -10.54 8.36 5.83
C VAL A 121 -10.16 7.32 4.78
N GLU A 122 -8.87 7.14 4.56
CA GLU A 122 -8.37 6.14 3.61
C GLU A 122 -8.30 4.75 4.23
N ARG A 123 -7.66 4.62 5.39
CA ARG A 123 -7.53 3.37 6.15
C ARG A 123 -7.38 3.61 7.64
N ILE A 124 -7.79 2.62 8.41
CA ILE A 124 -7.59 2.54 9.85
C ILE A 124 -6.87 1.22 10.14
N ILE A 125 -5.65 1.29 10.67
CA ILE A 125 -4.76 0.14 10.78
C ILE A 125 -4.20 0.04 12.20
N GLN A 126 -4.27 -1.14 12.80
CA GLN A 126 -3.70 -1.38 14.14
C GLN A 126 -4.25 -0.40 15.19
N VAL A 127 -5.57 -0.37 15.32
CA VAL A 127 -6.29 0.39 16.35
C VAL A 127 -6.92 -0.59 17.33
N HIS A 128 -6.72 -0.37 18.62
CA HIS A 128 -7.31 -1.26 19.63
C HIS A 128 -8.82 -1.03 19.73
N THR A 129 -9.24 0.18 19.99
CA THR A 129 -10.67 0.54 20.06
C THR A 129 -10.97 1.68 19.10
N LEU A 130 -11.88 1.45 18.18
CA LEU A 130 -12.39 2.44 17.25
C LEU A 130 -13.83 2.82 17.63
N LYS A 131 -14.04 4.09 17.90
CA LYS A 131 -15.39 4.66 18.11
C LYS A 131 -15.71 5.57 16.94
N VAL A 132 -16.84 5.32 16.30
CA VAL A 132 -17.28 6.10 15.14
C VAL A 132 -18.72 6.54 15.34
N SER A 133 -19.05 7.75 14.90
CA SER A 133 -20.41 8.25 14.88
C SER A 133 -21.36 7.27 14.18
N ASN A 134 -22.55 7.09 14.71
CA ASN A 134 -23.60 6.22 14.14
C ASN A 134 -24.14 6.69 12.77
N GLU A 135 -23.78 7.88 12.33
CA GLU A 135 -24.10 8.39 11.00
C GLU A 135 -23.27 7.72 9.89
N VAL A 136 -22.15 7.08 10.26
CA VAL A 136 -21.32 6.31 9.33
C VAL A 136 -21.85 4.88 9.23
N ARG A 137 -22.04 4.41 8.02
CA ARG A 137 -22.47 3.03 7.78
C ARG A 137 -21.42 2.03 8.23
N LYS A 138 -21.86 1.01 8.95
CA LYS A 138 -20.99 -0.06 9.46
C LYS A 138 -20.14 -0.71 8.34
N SER A 139 -20.74 -0.90 7.15
CA SER A 139 -20.03 -1.44 5.99
C SER A 139 -18.89 -0.55 5.54
N SER A 140 -19.06 0.77 5.54
CA SER A 140 -18.01 1.73 5.21
C SER A 140 -16.83 1.66 6.18
N VAL A 141 -17.12 1.47 7.46
CA VAL A 141 -16.09 1.32 8.51
C VAL A 141 -15.30 0.03 8.33
N ILE A 142 -15.99 -1.10 8.20
CA ILE A 142 -15.36 -2.43 8.13
C ILE A 142 -14.40 -2.53 6.93
N VAL A 143 -14.77 -2.02 5.77
CA VAL A 143 -13.95 -2.08 4.55
C VAL A 143 -12.60 -1.35 4.72
N LYS A 144 -12.56 -0.33 5.54
CA LYS A 144 -11.36 0.49 5.77
C LYS A 144 -10.51 0.06 6.97
N CYS A 145 -11.02 -0.85 7.80
CA CYS A 145 -10.36 -1.32 9.01
C CYS A 145 -9.48 -2.54 8.76
N HIS A 146 -8.25 -2.50 9.26
CA HIS A 146 -7.30 -3.60 9.25
C HIS A 146 -6.66 -3.74 10.63
N TYR A 147 -6.75 -4.91 11.24
CA TYR A 147 -6.20 -5.16 12.58
C TYR A 147 -6.78 -4.19 13.63
N VAL A 148 -8.10 -4.05 13.66
CA VAL A 148 -8.86 -3.30 14.66
C VAL A 148 -9.52 -4.32 15.59
N ASP A 149 -9.27 -4.21 16.89
CA ASP A 149 -9.77 -5.20 17.86
C ASP A 149 -11.25 -4.99 18.19
N GLU A 150 -11.66 -3.72 18.41
CA GLU A 150 -13.03 -3.37 18.74
C GLU A 150 -13.53 -2.20 17.89
N ILE A 151 -14.76 -2.29 17.44
CA ILE A 151 -15.45 -1.21 16.71
C ILE A 151 -16.76 -0.91 17.43
N ASP A 152 -16.90 0.32 17.90
CA ASP A 152 -18.09 0.87 18.54
C ASP A 152 -18.72 1.96 17.64
N LEU A 153 -19.96 1.74 17.26
CA LEU A 153 -20.77 2.70 16.50
C LEU A 153 -21.77 3.35 17.45
N ALA A 154 -21.38 4.45 17.97
CA ALA A 154 -22.18 5.17 18.96
C ALA A 154 -23.10 6.20 18.33
#